data_ab73a8847963b1ef0495e5f9e0205f1e
#
_entry.id   ab73a8847963b1ef0495e5f9e0205f1e
#
_cell.length_a   1.000
_cell.length_b   1.000
_cell.length_c   1.000
_cell.angle_alpha   90.00
_cell.angle_beta   90.00
_cell.angle_gamma   90.00
#
_symmetry.space_group_name_H-M   'P 1'
#
loop_
_entity.id
_entity.type
_entity.pdbx_description
1 polymer ?
#
loop_
_entity_poly.entity_id
_entity_poly.type
_entity_poly.pdbx_seq_one_letter_code
_entity_poly.pdbx_strand_id
1 'polypeptide(L)'
;MSLPVALPDVASARRLGERACVVDACTSNGLLPFYGPYGDIKDVQGCETQFRAAFLLGCVGAWSLHPVQIDIAKKVFSPAADEVLFAKKVIEAIPDGRGVHMIDGKMQDDATWKQCKVMVNLAEMLAKKDPELAEAYGMSNGVPAETEKAEA
;
A
#
# COMPACT_ATOMS: atom_id res chain seq x y z
N MET A 1 1.51 12.23 -31.48
CA MET A 1 0.20 11.55 -31.67
C MET A 1 -0.36 11.31 -30.28
N SER A 2 -1.23 12.25 -29.81
CA SER A 2 -1.80 12.19 -28.46
C SER A 2 -2.89 11.12 -28.45
N LEU A 3 -2.75 10.11 -27.59
CA LEU A 3 -3.83 9.16 -27.32
C LEU A 3 -5.01 9.95 -26.73
N PRO A 4 -6.25 9.74 -27.21
CA PRO A 4 -7.41 10.35 -26.60
C PRO A 4 -7.57 9.81 -25.18
N VAL A 5 -7.41 10.68 -24.20
CA VAL A 5 -7.78 10.37 -22.83
C VAL A 5 -9.30 10.23 -22.79
N ALA A 6 -9.80 9.02 -22.74
CA ALA A 6 -11.21 8.77 -22.54
C ALA A 6 -11.60 9.36 -21.19
N LEU A 7 -12.43 10.39 -21.19
CA LEU A 7 -13.00 10.93 -19.98
C LEU A 7 -13.89 9.85 -19.33
N PRO A 8 -13.77 9.61 -18.02
CA PRO A 8 -14.65 8.68 -17.33
C PRO A 8 -16.10 9.14 -17.51
N ASP A 9 -17.03 8.19 -17.66
CA ASP A 9 -18.45 8.53 -17.68
C ASP A 9 -18.87 9.21 -16.37
N VAL A 10 -19.96 9.99 -16.41
CA VAL A 10 -20.42 10.78 -15.25
C VAL A 10 -20.69 9.90 -14.02
N ALA A 11 -21.18 8.68 -14.21
CA ALA A 11 -21.45 7.76 -13.10
C ALA A 11 -20.15 7.25 -12.45
N SER A 12 -19.12 7.00 -13.25
CA SER A 12 -17.78 6.62 -12.74
C SER A 12 -17.10 7.76 -12.01
N ALA A 13 -17.18 8.99 -12.54
CA ALA A 13 -16.65 10.18 -11.89
C ALA A 13 -17.35 10.45 -10.55
N ARG A 14 -18.69 10.31 -10.49
CA ARG A 14 -19.48 10.47 -9.27
C ARG A 14 -19.06 9.43 -8.21
N ARG A 15 -18.98 8.14 -8.57
CA ARG A 15 -18.53 7.08 -7.67
C ARG A 15 -17.13 7.32 -7.12
N LEU A 16 -16.23 7.87 -7.93
CA LEU A 16 -14.90 8.24 -7.49
C LEU A 16 -14.94 9.34 -6.44
N GLY A 17 -15.75 10.38 -6.65
CA GLY A 17 -15.95 11.46 -5.69
C GLY A 17 -16.53 10.99 -4.36
N GLU A 18 -17.57 10.14 -4.41
CA GLU A 18 -18.19 9.55 -3.21
C GLU A 18 -17.17 8.73 -2.39
N ARG A 19 -16.32 7.94 -3.05
CA ARG A 19 -15.24 7.18 -2.39
C ARG A 19 -14.19 8.09 -1.75
N ALA A 20 -13.77 9.14 -2.43
CA ALA A 20 -12.83 10.12 -1.88
C ALA A 20 -13.37 10.77 -0.61
N CYS A 21 -14.66 11.17 -0.59
CA CYS A 21 -15.30 11.72 0.60
C CYS A 21 -15.29 10.74 1.78
N VAL A 22 -15.50 9.42 1.54
CA VAL A 22 -15.44 8.40 2.60
C VAL A 22 -14.02 8.28 3.15
N VAL A 23 -13.01 8.26 2.27
CA VAL A 23 -11.60 8.19 2.69
C VAL A 23 -11.23 9.41 3.52
N ASP A 24 -11.60 10.62 3.08
CA ASP A 24 -11.34 11.87 3.81
C ASP A 24 -12.03 11.86 5.18
N ALA A 25 -13.29 11.43 5.24
CA ALA A 25 -14.02 11.32 6.50
C ALA A 25 -13.38 10.32 7.47
N CYS A 26 -12.93 9.16 6.99
CA CYS A 26 -12.23 8.18 7.81
C CYS A 26 -10.89 8.75 8.33
N THR A 27 -10.05 9.25 7.46
CA THR A 27 -8.71 9.73 7.81
C THR A 27 -8.75 10.93 8.74
N SER A 28 -9.68 11.86 8.52
CA SER A 28 -9.86 13.03 9.39
C SER A 28 -10.32 12.67 10.82
N ASN A 29 -10.91 11.48 11.00
CA ASN A 29 -11.35 10.98 12.31
C ASN A 29 -10.42 9.87 12.86
N GLY A 30 -9.24 9.68 12.28
CA GLY A 30 -8.29 8.66 12.73
C GLY A 30 -8.74 7.21 12.48
N LEU A 31 -9.68 7.01 11.53
CA LEU A 31 -10.18 5.70 11.12
C LEU A 31 -9.43 5.21 9.89
N LEU A 32 -9.30 3.89 9.76
CA LEU A 32 -8.68 3.25 8.60
C LEU A 32 -9.74 3.01 7.51
N PRO A 33 -9.62 3.63 6.33
CA PRO A 33 -10.55 3.40 5.23
C PRO A 33 -10.28 2.06 4.56
N PHE A 34 -11.28 1.18 4.52
CA PHE A 34 -11.25 -0.07 3.78
C PHE A 34 -12.20 0.00 2.59
N TYR A 35 -11.73 -0.53 1.47
CA TYR A 35 -12.55 -0.67 0.28
C TYR A 35 -13.54 -1.84 0.42
N GLY A 36 -14.74 -1.68 -0.15
CA GLY A 36 -15.76 -2.72 -0.19
C GLY A 36 -15.35 -3.93 -1.06
N PRO A 37 -16.06 -5.07 -0.92
CA PRO A 37 -15.73 -6.27 -1.66
C PRO A 37 -16.05 -6.12 -3.16
N TYR A 38 -15.24 -6.79 -4.00
CA TYR A 38 -15.52 -6.91 -5.43
C TYR A 38 -16.38 -8.14 -5.70
N GLY A 39 -17.58 -7.93 -6.27
CA GLY A 39 -18.62 -8.99 -6.36
C GLY A 39 -18.34 -10.05 -7.42
N ASP A 40 -17.64 -9.72 -8.52
CA ASP A 40 -17.33 -10.70 -9.57
C ASP A 40 -16.02 -11.43 -9.26
N ILE A 41 -16.16 -12.64 -8.69
CA ILE A 41 -15.02 -13.48 -8.28
C ILE A 41 -14.20 -13.96 -9.48
N LYS A 42 -14.82 -14.06 -10.66
CA LYS A 42 -14.15 -14.57 -11.87
C LYS A 42 -13.35 -13.49 -12.59
N ASP A 43 -13.70 -12.23 -12.39
CA ASP A 43 -13.03 -11.09 -13.01
C ASP A 43 -11.83 -10.63 -12.14
N VAL A 44 -10.74 -11.37 -12.23
CA VAL A 44 -9.47 -11.08 -11.51
C VAL A 44 -8.91 -9.71 -11.90
N GLN A 45 -8.95 -9.37 -13.20
CA GLN A 45 -8.42 -8.11 -13.70
C GLN A 45 -9.24 -6.90 -13.23
N GLY A 46 -10.56 -7.02 -13.23
CA GLY A 46 -11.44 -5.97 -12.69
C GLY A 46 -11.26 -5.78 -11.19
N CYS A 47 -11.08 -6.88 -10.44
CA CYS A 47 -10.75 -6.83 -9.01
C CYS A 47 -9.45 -6.06 -8.75
N GLU A 48 -8.36 -6.41 -9.44
CA GLU A 48 -7.06 -5.72 -9.31
C GLU A 48 -7.18 -4.23 -9.64
N THR A 49 -7.88 -3.91 -10.72
CA THR A 49 -8.11 -2.51 -11.15
C THR A 49 -8.88 -1.72 -10.10
N GLN A 50 -9.92 -2.30 -9.52
CA GLN A 50 -10.74 -1.64 -8.49
C GLN A 50 -9.95 -1.46 -7.17
N PHE A 51 -9.19 -2.48 -6.76
CA PHE A 51 -8.35 -2.39 -5.56
C PHE A 51 -7.23 -1.35 -5.73
N ARG A 52 -6.61 -1.29 -6.91
CA ARG A 52 -5.60 -0.27 -7.21
C ARG A 52 -6.20 1.14 -7.20
N ALA A 53 -7.39 1.33 -7.75
CA ALA A 53 -8.09 2.61 -7.67
C ALA A 53 -8.40 3.01 -6.22
N ALA A 54 -8.79 2.04 -5.38
CA ALA A 54 -9.02 2.27 -3.96
C ALA A 54 -7.73 2.63 -3.20
N PHE A 55 -6.63 1.93 -3.49
CA PHE A 55 -5.30 2.25 -2.93
C PHE A 55 -4.88 3.68 -3.27
N LEU A 56 -5.02 4.09 -4.55
CA LEU A 56 -4.69 5.44 -5.00
C LEU A 56 -5.55 6.53 -4.34
N LEU A 57 -6.77 6.19 -3.92
CA LEU A 57 -7.64 7.09 -3.15
C LEU A 57 -7.27 7.16 -1.66
N GLY A 58 -6.37 6.31 -1.17
CA GLY A 58 -5.93 6.28 0.22
C GLY A 58 -6.57 5.19 1.09
N CYS A 59 -7.27 4.22 0.50
CA CYS A 59 -7.67 3.03 1.24
C CYS A 59 -6.44 2.22 1.66
N VAL A 60 -6.48 1.66 2.86
CA VAL A 60 -5.38 0.85 3.44
C VAL A 60 -5.56 -0.64 3.23
N GLY A 61 -6.68 -1.07 2.68
CA GLY A 61 -7.00 -2.47 2.40
C GLY A 61 -8.35 -2.61 1.72
N ALA A 62 -8.72 -3.85 1.43
CA ALA A 62 -10.01 -4.20 0.83
C ALA A 62 -10.59 -5.47 1.46
N TRP A 63 -11.92 -5.55 1.50
CA TRP A 63 -12.63 -6.76 1.87
C TRP A 63 -12.57 -7.75 0.71
N SER A 64 -12.26 -9.01 0.99
CA SER A 64 -12.13 -10.09 0.00
C SER A 64 -13.18 -11.16 0.23
N LEU A 65 -13.91 -11.53 -0.82
CA LEU A 65 -14.96 -12.58 -0.80
C LEU A 65 -14.39 -13.97 -1.15
N HIS A 66 -13.20 -14.02 -1.73
CA HIS A 66 -12.60 -15.25 -2.23
C HIS A 66 -11.08 -15.23 -2.01
N PRO A 67 -10.42 -16.39 -1.77
CA PRO A 67 -8.96 -16.44 -1.55
C PRO A 67 -8.14 -15.76 -2.63
N VAL A 68 -8.49 -15.90 -3.91
CA VAL A 68 -7.81 -15.19 -5.02
C VAL A 68 -7.80 -13.66 -4.83
N GLN A 69 -8.87 -13.09 -4.26
CA GLN A 69 -8.92 -11.65 -4.00
C GLN A 69 -8.02 -11.23 -2.82
N ILE A 70 -7.70 -12.15 -1.91
CA ILE A 70 -6.73 -11.90 -0.83
C ILE A 70 -5.33 -11.71 -1.42
N ASP A 71 -4.93 -12.54 -2.38
CA ASP A 71 -3.63 -12.43 -3.03
C ASP A 71 -3.53 -11.12 -3.83
N ILE A 72 -4.61 -10.73 -4.51
CA ILE A 72 -4.70 -9.45 -5.20
C ILE A 72 -4.60 -8.28 -4.20
N ALA A 73 -5.30 -8.36 -3.09
CA ALA A 73 -5.26 -7.33 -2.05
C ALA A 73 -3.85 -7.20 -1.46
N LYS A 74 -3.20 -8.31 -1.10
CA LYS A 74 -1.82 -8.32 -0.65
C LYS A 74 -0.89 -7.63 -1.65
N LYS A 75 -0.97 -7.99 -2.91
CA LYS A 75 -0.17 -7.40 -3.99
C LYS A 75 -0.40 -5.90 -4.13
N VAL A 76 -1.64 -5.44 -4.06
CA VAL A 76 -2.02 -4.04 -4.32
C VAL A 76 -1.76 -3.12 -3.13
N PHE A 77 -2.04 -3.59 -1.91
CA PHE A 77 -1.96 -2.75 -0.71
C PHE A 77 -0.63 -2.89 0.05
N SER A 78 0.27 -3.77 -0.38
CA SER A 78 1.64 -3.81 0.14
C SER A 78 2.54 -2.84 -0.61
N PRO A 79 3.48 -2.16 0.07
CA PRO A 79 4.49 -1.34 -0.59
C PRO A 79 5.32 -2.16 -1.58
N ALA A 80 5.74 -1.55 -2.68
CA ALA A 80 6.63 -2.21 -3.63
C ALA A 80 8.02 -2.42 -3.01
N ALA A 81 8.63 -3.57 -3.27
CA ALA A 81 9.90 -3.95 -2.63
C ALA A 81 11.05 -2.97 -2.95
N ASP A 82 11.13 -2.49 -4.18
CA ASP A 82 12.10 -1.49 -4.61
C ASP A 82 11.91 -0.15 -3.90
N GLU A 83 10.67 0.28 -3.67
CA GLU A 83 10.35 1.49 -2.90
C GLU A 83 10.77 1.35 -1.44
N VAL A 84 10.53 0.18 -0.81
CA VAL A 84 10.94 -0.10 0.57
C VAL A 84 12.47 -0.11 0.69
N LEU A 85 13.16 -0.75 -0.24
CA LEU A 85 14.64 -0.79 -0.26
C LEU A 85 15.23 0.60 -0.45
N PHE A 86 14.64 1.41 -1.33
CA PHE A 86 15.04 2.80 -1.49
C PHE A 86 14.78 3.61 -0.21
N ALA A 87 13.61 3.45 0.42
CA ALA A 87 13.27 4.14 1.66
C ALA A 87 14.25 3.79 2.81
N LYS A 88 14.67 2.53 2.94
CA LYS A 88 15.73 2.13 3.88
C LYS A 88 17.04 2.86 3.61
N LYS A 89 17.46 2.89 2.33
CA LYS A 89 18.68 3.60 1.91
C LYS A 89 18.64 5.09 2.27
N VAL A 90 17.47 5.75 2.12
CA VAL A 90 17.29 7.15 2.52
C VAL A 90 17.42 7.32 4.02
N ILE A 91 16.83 6.46 4.83
CA ILE A 91 16.92 6.52 6.29
C ILE A 91 18.35 6.30 6.78
N GLU A 92 19.07 5.34 6.20
CA GLU A 92 20.47 5.05 6.54
C GLU A 92 21.41 6.19 6.15
N ALA A 93 21.16 6.83 5.00
CA ALA A 93 21.98 7.95 4.51
C ALA A 93 21.75 9.25 5.30
N ILE A 94 20.57 9.43 5.90
CA ILE A 94 20.18 10.65 6.63
C ILE A 94 19.67 10.26 8.04
N PRO A 95 20.54 9.86 8.97
CA PRO A 95 20.11 9.31 10.27
C PRO A 95 19.32 10.29 11.14
N ASP A 96 19.58 11.59 11.02
CA ASP A 96 18.90 12.65 11.76
C ASP A 96 17.67 13.22 11.05
N GLY A 97 17.42 12.82 9.79
CA GLY A 97 16.29 13.27 8.99
C GLY A 97 16.34 14.75 8.62
N ARG A 98 17.50 15.38 8.66
CA ARG A 98 17.65 16.83 8.45
C ARG A 98 18.41 17.17 7.19
N GLY A 99 18.08 18.32 6.62
CA GLY A 99 18.77 18.87 5.45
C GLY A 99 18.21 18.34 4.12
N VAL A 100 18.91 18.68 3.06
CA VAL A 100 18.59 18.27 1.68
C VAL A 100 19.77 17.45 1.14
N HIS A 101 19.48 16.25 0.68
CA HIS A 101 20.48 15.30 0.20
C HIS A 101 20.07 14.75 -1.17
N MET A 102 21.07 14.44 -1.99
CA MET A 102 20.87 13.76 -3.28
C MET A 102 21.16 12.27 -3.12
N ILE A 103 20.15 11.42 -3.30
CA ILE A 103 20.28 9.96 -3.23
C ILE A 103 19.76 9.37 -4.53
N ASP A 104 20.59 8.64 -5.25
CA ASP A 104 20.31 8.05 -6.57
C ASP A 104 19.72 9.07 -7.57
N GLY A 105 20.25 10.30 -7.56
CA GLY A 105 19.79 11.36 -8.44
C GLY A 105 18.44 12.00 -8.07
N LYS A 106 17.86 11.63 -6.92
CA LYS A 106 16.62 12.19 -6.39
C LYS A 106 16.91 13.02 -5.13
N MET A 107 16.32 14.20 -5.08
CA MET A 107 16.39 15.06 -3.90
C MET A 107 15.57 14.46 -2.76
N GLN A 108 16.18 14.36 -1.58
CA GLN A 108 15.53 13.93 -0.35
C GLN A 108 15.63 15.05 0.69
N ASP A 109 14.53 15.34 1.35
CA ASP A 109 14.42 16.35 2.40
C ASP A 109 13.74 15.75 3.65
N ASP A 110 13.48 16.55 4.66
CA ASP A 110 12.79 16.14 5.90
C ASP A 110 11.41 15.54 5.62
N ALA A 111 10.66 16.05 4.64
CA ALA A 111 9.33 15.55 4.31
C ALA A 111 9.41 14.17 3.65
N THR A 112 10.30 13.99 2.68
CA THR A 112 10.53 12.69 2.02
C THR A 112 11.12 11.68 2.98
N TRP A 113 12.01 12.08 3.89
CA TRP A 113 12.52 11.20 4.95
C TRP A 113 11.42 10.67 5.87
N LYS A 114 10.47 11.53 6.31
CA LYS A 114 9.31 11.13 7.11
C LYS A 114 8.42 10.13 6.38
N GLN A 115 8.20 10.33 5.07
CA GLN A 115 7.45 9.38 4.24
C GLN A 115 8.18 8.03 4.14
N CYS A 116 9.48 8.04 3.92
CA CYS A 116 10.30 6.82 3.91
C CYS A 116 10.20 6.06 5.24
N LYS A 117 10.22 6.77 6.37
CA LYS A 117 10.09 6.16 7.70
C LYS A 117 8.72 5.49 7.90
N VAL A 118 7.63 6.14 7.47
CA VAL A 118 6.29 5.54 7.52
C VAL A 118 6.23 4.28 6.65
N MET A 119 6.79 4.32 5.45
CA MET A 119 6.84 3.19 4.53
C MET A 119 7.62 2.00 5.12
N VAL A 120 8.80 2.24 5.68
CA VAL A 120 9.62 1.18 6.30
C VAL A 120 8.92 0.59 7.52
N ASN A 121 8.30 1.40 8.38
CA ASN A 121 7.53 0.91 9.51
C ASN A 121 6.35 0.02 9.08
N LEU A 122 5.65 0.40 8.00
CA LEU A 122 4.58 -0.43 7.44
C LEU A 122 5.15 -1.75 6.90
N ALA A 123 6.24 -1.70 6.14
CA ALA A 123 6.91 -2.89 5.62
C ALA A 123 7.37 -3.84 6.72
N GLU A 124 7.90 -3.33 7.84
CA GLU A 124 8.27 -4.12 9.01
C GLU A 124 7.07 -4.81 9.67
N MET A 125 5.93 -4.12 9.76
CA MET A 125 4.71 -4.73 10.29
C MET A 125 4.18 -5.86 9.41
N LEU A 126 4.24 -5.67 8.08
CA LEU A 126 3.84 -6.69 7.11
C LEU A 126 4.80 -7.87 7.11
N ALA A 127 6.10 -7.64 7.15
CA ALA A 127 7.14 -8.66 7.19
C ALA A 127 7.03 -9.60 8.40
N LYS A 128 6.54 -9.11 9.54
CA LYS A 128 6.29 -9.95 10.73
C LYS A 128 5.19 -10.99 10.52
N LYS A 129 4.27 -10.75 9.58
CA LYS A 129 3.10 -11.61 9.33
C LYS A 129 3.19 -12.39 8.02
N ASP A 130 4.01 -11.94 7.09
CA ASP A 130 4.15 -12.52 5.76
C ASP A 130 5.64 -12.76 5.44
N PRO A 131 6.10 -14.03 5.49
CA PRO A 131 7.50 -14.37 5.22
C PRO A 131 7.98 -14.03 3.80
N GLU A 132 7.08 -14.08 2.80
CA GLU A 132 7.41 -13.73 1.42
C GLU A 132 7.71 -12.24 1.29
N LEU A 133 6.92 -11.41 1.98
CA LEU A 133 7.19 -9.97 2.04
C LEU A 133 8.46 -9.66 2.85
N ALA A 134 8.74 -10.42 3.92
CA ALA A 134 9.96 -10.26 4.69
C ALA A 134 11.21 -10.49 3.83
N GLU A 135 11.20 -11.53 2.99
CA GLU A 135 12.27 -11.81 2.04
C GLU A 135 12.39 -10.70 0.99
N ALA A 136 11.26 -10.32 0.38
CA ALA A 136 11.22 -9.27 -0.65
C ALA A 136 11.74 -7.91 -0.14
N TYR A 137 11.49 -7.59 1.13
CA TYR A 137 11.96 -6.34 1.76
C TYR A 137 13.36 -6.44 2.34
N GLY A 138 14.05 -7.58 2.20
CA GLY A 138 15.36 -7.79 2.80
C GLY A 138 15.33 -7.71 4.33
N MET A 139 14.25 -8.21 4.96
CA MET A 139 14.00 -8.20 6.40
C MET A 139 14.05 -9.62 7.02
N SER A 140 14.56 -10.60 6.30
CA SER A 140 14.53 -12.04 6.64
C SER A 140 15.51 -12.46 7.76
N ASN A 141 15.84 -11.60 8.71
CA ASN A 141 16.63 -11.96 9.87
C ASN A 141 15.74 -12.24 11.09
N GLY A 142 15.28 -13.48 11.19
CA GLY A 142 14.98 -14.11 12.48
C GLY A 142 13.70 -13.69 13.18
N VAL A 143 12.54 -14.10 12.63
CA VAL A 143 11.34 -14.28 13.47
C VAL A 143 11.02 -15.78 13.47
N PRO A 144 11.07 -16.48 14.63
CA PRO A 144 10.53 -17.82 14.72
C PRO A 144 9.04 -17.76 14.44
N ALA A 145 8.55 -18.65 13.61
CA ALA A 145 7.12 -18.86 13.40
C ALA A 145 6.49 -19.26 14.73
N GLU A 146 5.88 -18.32 15.44
CA GLU A 146 4.96 -18.65 16.52
C GLU A 146 3.70 -19.22 15.86
N THR A 147 3.67 -20.56 15.83
CA THR A 147 2.46 -21.33 15.60
C THR A 147 1.51 -21.02 16.75
N GLU A 148 0.57 -20.10 16.55
CA GLU A 148 -0.64 -20.03 17.38
C GLU A 148 -1.36 -21.38 17.26
N LYS A 149 -1.13 -22.26 18.24
CA LYS A 149 -2.02 -23.37 18.50
C LYS A 149 -3.35 -22.76 18.95
N ALA A 150 -4.34 -22.82 18.06
CA ALA A 150 -5.73 -22.72 18.47
C ALA A 150 -6.00 -23.88 19.43
N GLU A 151 -6.10 -23.60 20.71
CA GLU A 151 -6.73 -24.50 21.66
C GLU A 151 -8.25 -24.38 21.53
N ALA A 152 -8.88 -25.54 21.41
CA ALA A 152 -10.29 -25.79 21.26
C ALA A 152 -11.15 -25.24 22.43
#